data_0b81708446588881117d0a4b5d5a240e
#
_entry.id   0b81708446588881117d0a4b5d5a240e
#
_cell.length_a   1.000
_cell.length_b   1.000
_cell.length_c   1.000
_cell.angle_alpha   90.00
_cell.angle_beta   90.00
_cell.angle_gamma   90.00
#
_symmetry.space_group_name_H-M   'P 1'
#
loop_
_entity.id
_entity.type
_entity.pdbx_description
1 polymer ?
#
loop_
_entity_poly.entity_id
_entity_poly.type
_entity_poly.pdbx_seq_one_letter_code
_entity_poly.pdbx_strand_id
1 'polypeptide(L)'
;KWMDKTHHRPLLPSFDKFGRFVARIMLPMALVLVILMVPSYLASNSNQYYYGAAHMFGENTRLGADTAAIEETFGRSDTYVVLVPEGDTATQQKLSDALHAIPEVTGILSYVDNAGASIPPEFVPGDPLGLLVSGGYTRMVLTVDADTEGDGAFALVERVRATVQQYYPDNYYLAGQGVSTYDLMDTIT
;
A
#
# COMPACT_ATOMS: atom_id res chain seq x y z
N LYS A 1 -50.19 -21.57 -58.81
CA LYS A 1 -49.27 -22.39 -59.65
C LYS A 1 -47.90 -21.75 -59.90
N TRP A 2 -47.68 -20.50 -59.41
CA TRP A 2 -46.40 -19.78 -59.56
C TRP A 2 -45.58 -19.71 -58.27
N MET A 3 -46.16 -19.99 -57.10
CA MET A 3 -45.49 -19.90 -55.81
C MET A 3 -44.69 -21.19 -55.42
N ASP A 4 -44.86 -22.30 -56.20
CA ASP A 4 -44.18 -23.57 -55.89
C ASP A 4 -42.77 -23.73 -56.49
N LYS A 5 -42.28 -22.70 -57.20
CA LYS A 5 -40.99 -22.81 -57.94
C LYS A 5 -39.83 -22.02 -57.30
N THR A 6 -40.04 -21.31 -56.23
CA THR A 6 -38.99 -20.64 -55.48
C THR A 6 -38.56 -21.46 -54.26
N HIS A 7 -37.92 -22.57 -54.47
CA HIS A 7 -37.08 -23.19 -53.47
C HIS A 7 -35.91 -22.21 -53.22
N HIS A 8 -36.10 -21.31 -52.27
CA HIS A 8 -34.97 -20.55 -51.73
C HIS A 8 -34.01 -21.55 -51.09
N ARG A 9 -32.85 -21.78 -51.70
CA ARG A 9 -31.73 -22.47 -51.02
C ARG A 9 -31.40 -21.61 -49.84
N PRO A 10 -31.43 -22.16 -48.58
CA PRO A 10 -31.04 -21.39 -47.42
C PRO A 10 -29.60 -20.87 -47.65
N LEU A 11 -29.42 -19.57 -47.54
CA LEU A 11 -28.12 -18.90 -47.68
C LEU A 11 -27.11 -19.35 -46.63
N LEU A 12 -27.59 -19.95 -45.55
CA LEU A 12 -26.78 -20.43 -44.46
C LEU A 12 -26.76 -21.97 -44.49
N PRO A 13 -25.57 -22.60 -44.34
CA PRO A 13 -25.48 -24.05 -44.19
C PRO A 13 -26.23 -24.51 -42.92
N SER A 14 -26.81 -25.71 -42.96
CA SER A 14 -27.47 -26.27 -41.79
C SER A 14 -26.47 -26.52 -40.66
N PHE A 15 -26.64 -25.86 -39.53
CA PHE A 15 -25.81 -25.99 -38.33
C PHE A 15 -26.23 -27.16 -37.41
N ASP A 16 -27.03 -28.10 -37.91
CA ASP A 16 -27.57 -29.21 -37.10
C ASP A 16 -26.48 -30.10 -36.47
N LYS A 17 -25.37 -30.33 -37.19
CA LYS A 17 -24.24 -31.09 -36.66
C LYS A 17 -23.48 -30.28 -35.61
N PHE A 18 -23.33 -29.00 -35.80
CA PHE A 18 -22.68 -28.08 -34.87
C PHE A 18 -23.54 -27.89 -33.63
N GLY A 19 -24.84 -27.70 -33.78
CA GLY A 19 -25.77 -27.59 -32.66
C GLY A 19 -25.78 -28.82 -31.76
N ARG A 20 -25.78 -30.03 -32.36
CA ARG A 20 -25.67 -31.30 -31.58
C ARG A 20 -24.34 -31.48 -30.90
N PHE A 21 -23.26 -31.02 -31.50
CA PHE A 21 -21.91 -31.00 -30.90
C PHE A 21 -21.88 -30.07 -29.68
N VAL A 22 -22.34 -28.83 -29.84
CA VAL A 22 -22.43 -27.84 -28.75
C VAL A 22 -23.33 -28.35 -27.62
N ALA A 23 -24.50 -28.90 -27.92
CA ALA A 23 -25.40 -29.43 -26.91
C ALA A 23 -24.77 -30.61 -26.14
N ARG A 24 -23.95 -31.44 -26.77
CA ARG A 24 -23.25 -32.56 -26.11
C ARG A 24 -22.12 -32.08 -25.19
N ILE A 25 -21.43 -30.98 -25.57
CA ILE A 25 -20.31 -30.44 -24.80
C ILE A 25 -20.77 -29.48 -23.70
N MET A 26 -21.98 -28.93 -23.80
CA MET A 26 -22.48 -27.91 -22.87
C MET A 26 -22.43 -28.36 -21.40
N LEU A 27 -22.88 -29.56 -21.09
CA LEU A 27 -22.89 -30.08 -19.72
C LEU A 27 -21.48 -30.33 -19.16
N PRO A 28 -20.57 -31.04 -19.86
CA PRO A 28 -19.20 -31.20 -19.37
C PRO A 28 -18.43 -29.89 -19.30
N MET A 29 -18.66 -28.96 -20.23
CA MET A 29 -18.04 -27.63 -20.18
C MET A 29 -18.51 -26.82 -18.97
N ALA A 30 -19.81 -26.84 -18.69
CA ALA A 30 -20.37 -26.20 -17.49
C ALA A 30 -19.76 -26.78 -16.21
N LEU A 31 -19.58 -28.08 -16.17
CA LEU A 31 -18.98 -28.77 -15.02
C LEU A 31 -17.49 -28.39 -14.85
N VAL A 32 -16.73 -28.31 -15.94
CA VAL A 32 -15.35 -27.83 -15.94
C VAL A 32 -15.26 -26.39 -15.43
N LEU A 33 -16.16 -25.51 -15.89
CA LEU A 33 -16.19 -24.12 -15.43
C LEU A 33 -16.47 -24.02 -13.94
N VAL A 34 -17.41 -24.81 -13.40
CA VAL A 34 -17.69 -24.85 -11.96
C VAL A 34 -16.48 -25.36 -11.16
N ILE A 35 -15.81 -26.41 -11.66
CA ILE A 35 -14.59 -26.94 -11.01
C ILE A 35 -13.45 -25.90 -11.01
N LEU A 36 -13.30 -25.13 -12.09
CA LEU A 36 -12.29 -24.08 -12.20
C LEU A 36 -12.62 -22.81 -11.38
N MET A 37 -13.89 -22.60 -11.06
CA MET A 37 -14.33 -21.43 -10.30
C MET A 37 -13.69 -21.37 -8.91
N VAL A 38 -13.60 -22.50 -8.20
CA VAL A 38 -13.00 -22.58 -6.86
C VAL A 38 -11.52 -22.23 -6.86
N PRO A 39 -10.64 -22.88 -7.67
CA PRO A 39 -9.22 -22.53 -7.70
C PRO A 39 -8.99 -21.11 -8.23
N SER A 40 -9.81 -20.63 -9.19
CA SER A 40 -9.72 -19.26 -9.68
C SER A 40 -10.05 -18.23 -8.59
N TYR A 41 -11.07 -18.49 -7.79
CA TYR A 41 -11.42 -17.64 -6.65
C TYR A 41 -10.31 -17.63 -5.59
N LEU A 42 -9.77 -18.81 -5.23
CA LEU A 42 -8.65 -18.90 -4.29
C LEU A 42 -7.39 -18.20 -4.82
N ALA A 43 -7.07 -18.37 -6.10
CA ALA A 43 -5.94 -17.69 -6.74
C ALA A 43 -6.15 -16.17 -6.79
N SER A 44 -7.37 -15.71 -7.01
CA SER A 44 -7.69 -14.28 -6.99
C SER A 44 -7.51 -13.68 -5.60
N ASN A 45 -7.95 -14.39 -4.55
CA ASN A 45 -7.79 -13.93 -3.16
C ASN A 45 -6.34 -14.01 -2.65
N SER A 46 -5.49 -14.84 -3.27
CA SER A 46 -4.08 -14.92 -2.91
C SER A 46 -3.18 -13.99 -3.71
N ASN A 47 -3.73 -13.23 -4.67
CA ASN A 47 -2.99 -12.20 -5.35
C ASN A 47 -2.77 -11.01 -4.42
N GLN A 48 -1.52 -10.77 -4.07
CA GLN A 48 -1.11 -9.52 -3.46
C GLN A 48 -1.09 -8.46 -4.59
N TYR A 49 -1.96 -7.48 -4.47
CA TYR A 49 -1.96 -6.34 -5.39
C TYR A 49 -0.88 -5.37 -4.93
N TYR A 50 0.20 -5.28 -5.70
CA TYR A 50 1.26 -4.30 -5.48
C TYR A 50 0.90 -3.02 -6.24
N TYR A 51 0.72 -1.93 -5.51
CA TYR A 51 0.40 -0.61 -6.09
C TYR A 51 1.62 0.32 -6.10
N GLY A 52 2.72 -0.08 -5.46
CA GLY A 52 3.95 0.69 -5.36
C GLY A 52 4.84 0.57 -6.60
N ALA A 53 5.58 1.63 -6.89
CA ALA A 53 6.53 1.67 -7.99
C ALA A 53 7.68 0.66 -7.82
N ALA A 54 7.97 0.22 -6.60
CA ALA A 54 9.07 -0.70 -6.29
C ALA A 54 8.96 -2.05 -7.02
N HIS A 55 7.72 -2.56 -7.21
CA HIS A 55 7.49 -3.84 -7.89
C HIS A 55 7.08 -3.72 -9.36
N MET A 56 6.83 -2.50 -9.86
CA MET A 56 6.51 -2.27 -11.27
C MET A 56 7.73 -2.44 -12.20
N PHE A 57 8.93 -2.27 -11.67
CA PHE A 57 10.16 -2.30 -12.43
C PHE A 57 11.02 -3.48 -11.96
N GLY A 58 11.07 -4.55 -12.78
CA GLY A 58 11.92 -5.71 -12.49
C GLY A 58 13.42 -5.35 -12.50
N GLU A 59 14.24 -6.19 -11.85
CA GLU A 59 15.71 -6.04 -11.76
C GLU A 59 16.42 -5.89 -13.12
N ASN A 60 15.77 -6.31 -14.20
CA ASN A 60 16.27 -6.16 -15.56
C ASN A 60 16.14 -4.74 -16.11
N THR A 61 15.47 -3.84 -15.42
CA THR A 61 15.39 -2.42 -15.80
C THR A 61 16.49 -1.63 -15.08
N ARG A 62 16.89 -0.51 -15.65
CA ARG A 62 17.90 0.35 -15.01
C ARG A 62 17.44 0.79 -13.62
N LEU A 63 16.18 1.21 -13.50
CA LEU A 63 15.63 1.65 -12.21
C LEU A 63 15.63 0.50 -11.19
N GLY A 64 15.19 -0.70 -11.56
CA GLY A 64 15.20 -1.86 -10.65
C GLY A 64 16.61 -2.26 -10.23
N ALA A 65 17.58 -2.24 -11.14
CA ALA A 65 18.98 -2.55 -10.82
C ALA A 65 19.60 -1.48 -9.90
N ASP A 66 19.34 -0.18 -10.16
CA ASP A 66 19.84 0.92 -9.33
C ASP A 66 19.21 0.85 -7.92
N THR A 67 17.92 0.57 -7.83
CA THR A 67 17.20 0.40 -6.55
C THR A 67 17.77 -0.78 -5.76
N ALA A 68 17.93 -1.94 -6.39
CA ALA A 68 18.49 -3.12 -5.74
C ALA A 68 19.92 -2.88 -5.22
N ALA A 69 20.76 -2.17 -5.96
CA ALA A 69 22.12 -1.81 -5.54
C ALA A 69 22.13 -0.85 -4.33
N ILE A 70 21.18 0.08 -4.28
CA ILE A 70 21.01 0.99 -3.13
C ILE A 70 20.56 0.21 -1.91
N GLU A 71 19.54 -0.65 -2.06
CA GLU A 71 19.02 -1.48 -0.98
C GLU A 71 20.04 -2.48 -0.44
N GLU A 72 20.88 -3.06 -1.32
CA GLU A 72 21.95 -3.95 -0.90
C GLU A 72 23.02 -3.21 -0.07
N THR A 73 23.27 -1.94 -0.37
CA THR A 73 24.33 -1.14 0.27
C THR A 73 23.86 -0.46 1.56
N PHE A 74 22.65 0.11 1.55
CA PHE A 74 22.13 0.96 2.61
C PHE A 74 20.95 0.36 3.38
N GLY A 75 20.45 -0.80 2.97
CA GLY A 75 19.21 -1.37 3.46
C GLY A 75 17.97 -0.75 2.79
N ARG A 76 16.83 -1.34 3.05
CA ARG A 76 15.54 -0.76 2.65
C ARG A 76 15.21 0.41 3.55
N SER A 77 14.57 1.42 3.00
CA SER A 77 14.10 2.54 3.80
C SER A 77 12.84 3.17 3.23
N ASP A 78 11.87 3.40 4.10
CA ASP A 78 10.74 4.28 3.82
C ASP A 78 10.71 5.41 4.87
N THR A 79 9.97 6.46 4.58
CA THR A 79 9.88 7.63 5.44
C THR A 79 8.42 7.86 5.83
N TYR A 80 8.16 7.85 7.14
CA TYR A 80 6.87 8.24 7.69
C TYR A 80 6.97 9.60 8.35
N VAL A 81 5.93 10.38 8.22
CA VAL A 81 5.83 11.71 8.84
C VAL A 81 4.64 11.71 9.79
N VAL A 82 4.90 12.01 11.04
CA VAL A 82 3.87 12.20 12.08
C VAL A 82 3.79 13.67 12.42
N LEU A 83 2.60 14.25 12.38
CA LEU A 83 2.31 15.58 12.90
C LEU A 83 1.47 15.43 14.16
N VAL A 84 1.92 16.07 15.24
CA VAL A 84 1.22 16.14 16.52
C VAL A 84 1.08 17.59 16.97
N PRO A 85 0.09 17.95 17.79
CA PRO A 85 -0.04 19.30 18.31
C PRO A 85 1.24 19.81 18.97
N GLU A 86 1.55 21.07 18.73
CA GLU A 86 2.64 21.80 19.39
C GLU A 86 2.34 22.02 20.88
N GLY A 87 3.37 22.15 21.70
CA GLY A 87 3.31 22.69 23.07
C GLY A 87 3.58 21.66 24.16
N ASP A 88 3.19 20.39 24.01
CA ASP A 88 3.47 19.35 25.02
C ASP A 88 4.73 18.54 24.66
N THR A 89 5.89 19.13 24.89
CA THR A 89 7.19 18.48 24.61
C THR A 89 7.42 17.22 25.46
N ALA A 90 6.81 17.13 26.65
CA ALA A 90 6.94 15.95 27.50
C ALA A 90 6.19 14.74 26.92
N THR A 91 4.99 14.95 26.39
CA THR A 91 4.24 13.90 25.69
C THR A 91 4.89 13.57 24.34
N GLN A 92 5.40 14.56 23.61
CA GLN A 92 6.16 14.35 22.38
C GLN A 92 7.40 13.50 22.61
N GLN A 93 8.14 13.72 23.72
CA GLN A 93 9.30 12.90 24.06
C GLN A 93 8.89 11.44 24.35
N LYS A 94 7.82 11.22 25.12
CA LYS A 94 7.31 9.87 25.38
C LYS A 94 6.87 9.17 24.11
N LEU A 95 6.25 9.89 23.18
CA LEU A 95 5.89 9.36 21.87
C LEU A 95 7.14 8.99 21.07
N SER A 96 8.15 9.86 21.05
CA SER A 96 9.42 9.58 20.37
C SER A 96 10.10 8.34 20.95
N ASP A 97 10.19 8.24 22.27
CA ASP A 97 10.76 7.06 22.94
C ASP A 97 9.99 5.77 22.60
N ALA A 98 8.66 5.83 22.52
CA ALA A 98 7.82 4.71 22.17
C ALA A 98 7.98 4.31 20.68
N LEU A 99 8.14 5.29 19.80
CA LEU A 99 8.41 5.04 18.38
C LEU A 99 9.80 4.44 18.17
N HIS A 100 10.82 4.90 18.89
CA HIS A 100 12.16 4.30 18.89
C HIS A 100 12.18 2.86 19.41
N ALA A 101 11.21 2.45 20.22
CA ALA A 101 11.08 1.07 20.69
C ALA A 101 10.57 0.10 19.61
N ILE A 102 10.09 0.60 18.47
CA ILE A 102 9.68 -0.21 17.32
C ILE A 102 10.95 -0.61 16.55
N PRO A 103 11.26 -1.91 16.41
CA PRO A 103 12.54 -2.35 15.85
C PRO A 103 12.82 -1.86 14.43
N GLU A 104 11.78 -1.69 13.63
CA GLU A 104 11.88 -1.22 12.25
C GLU A 104 12.09 0.30 12.14
N VAL A 105 11.92 1.07 13.22
CA VAL A 105 12.21 2.50 13.24
C VAL A 105 13.71 2.70 13.48
N THR A 106 14.43 3.05 12.44
CA THR A 106 15.90 3.18 12.45
C THR A 106 16.37 4.59 12.82
N GLY A 107 15.49 5.59 12.69
CA GLY A 107 15.80 6.97 13.04
C GLY A 107 14.56 7.84 13.14
N ILE A 108 14.62 8.83 14.03
CA ILE A 108 13.58 9.85 14.17
C ILE A 108 14.25 11.22 14.14
N LEU A 109 13.79 12.06 13.22
CA LEU A 109 14.12 13.47 13.17
C LEU A 109 12.95 14.26 13.74
N SER A 110 13.07 14.73 14.96
CA SER A 110 12.04 15.52 15.63
C SER A 110 12.66 16.68 16.44
N TYR A 111 11.81 17.60 16.86
CA TYR A 111 12.25 18.67 17.74
C TYR A 111 12.82 18.13 19.06
N VAL A 112 12.12 17.20 19.70
CA VAL A 112 12.50 16.66 21.02
C VAL A 112 13.77 15.82 20.97
N ASP A 113 14.04 15.14 19.85
CA ASP A 113 15.26 14.32 19.67
C ASP A 113 16.50 15.20 19.35
N ASN A 114 16.30 16.32 18.66
CA ASN A 114 17.42 17.14 18.20
C ASN A 114 17.73 18.33 19.10
N ALA A 115 16.70 19.02 19.62
CA ALA A 115 16.87 20.15 20.52
C ALA A 115 16.72 19.76 21.99
N GLY A 116 15.96 18.69 22.27
CA GLY A 116 15.64 18.22 23.61
C GLY A 116 14.35 18.82 24.14
N ALA A 117 13.58 18.01 24.84
CA ALA A 117 12.27 18.38 25.41
C ALA A 117 12.32 19.53 26.45
N SER A 118 13.51 19.78 27.01
CA SER A 118 13.72 20.82 28.03
C SER A 118 13.97 22.21 27.46
N ILE A 119 14.21 22.32 26.17
CA ILE A 119 14.48 23.61 25.51
C ILE A 119 13.18 24.05 24.82
N PRO A 120 12.56 25.17 25.22
CA PRO A 120 11.41 25.70 24.51
C PRO A 120 11.77 26.15 23.08
N PRO A 121 10.87 26.01 22.10
CA PRO A 121 11.14 26.34 20.70
C PRO A 121 11.62 27.76 20.47
N GLU A 122 11.16 28.73 21.26
CA GLU A 122 11.54 30.12 21.18
C GLU A 122 13.02 30.40 21.51
N PHE A 123 13.72 29.46 22.13
CA PHE A 123 15.15 29.59 22.47
C PHE A 123 16.09 28.95 21.44
N VAL A 124 15.56 28.22 20.45
CA VAL A 124 16.36 27.60 19.39
C VAL A 124 16.45 28.56 18.19
N PRO A 125 17.62 29.16 17.94
CA PRO A 125 17.75 30.08 16.81
C PRO A 125 17.82 29.38 15.47
N GLY A 126 17.07 29.85 14.49
CA GLY A 126 17.30 29.58 13.08
C GLY A 126 16.22 28.78 12.33
N ASP A 127 16.36 28.77 11.01
CA ASP A 127 15.48 28.13 10.03
C ASP A 127 15.17 26.62 10.23
N PRO A 128 16.08 25.77 10.79
CA PRO A 128 15.77 24.35 11.00
C PRO A 128 14.55 24.11 11.88
N LEU A 129 14.27 25.01 12.79
CA LEU A 129 13.10 24.91 13.67
C LEU A 129 11.79 25.02 12.90
N GLY A 130 11.69 25.94 11.96
CA GLY A 130 10.51 26.11 11.11
C GLY A 130 10.19 24.88 10.25
N LEU A 131 11.18 24.00 10.05
CA LEU A 131 10.96 22.72 9.38
C LEU A 131 10.34 21.66 10.30
N LEU A 132 10.52 21.76 11.63
CA LEU A 132 10.06 20.78 12.60
C LEU A 132 8.84 21.25 13.40
N VAL A 133 8.67 22.57 13.55
CA VAL A 133 7.54 23.16 14.29
C VAL A 133 6.93 24.27 13.44
N SER A 134 5.68 24.12 13.05
CA SER A 134 4.96 25.10 12.23
C SER A 134 3.46 24.90 12.30
N GLY A 135 2.70 26.01 12.24
CA GLY A 135 1.24 25.97 12.12
C GLY A 135 0.52 25.32 13.28
N GLY A 136 1.10 25.33 14.48
CA GLY A 136 0.53 24.70 15.68
C GLY A 136 0.79 23.17 15.75
N TYR A 137 1.69 22.65 14.92
CA TYR A 137 2.09 21.26 14.89
C TYR A 137 3.59 21.08 15.00
N THR A 138 3.99 19.99 15.64
CA THR A 138 5.36 19.47 15.63
C THR A 138 5.42 18.29 14.67
N ARG A 139 6.44 18.25 13.82
CA ARG A 139 6.70 17.19 12.85
C ARG A 139 7.78 16.26 13.36
N MET A 140 7.49 14.96 13.32
CA MET A 140 8.44 13.88 13.51
C MET A 140 8.60 13.15 12.18
N VAL A 141 9.83 13.00 11.70
CA VAL A 141 10.15 12.28 10.47
C VAL A 141 10.84 10.99 10.88
N LEU A 142 10.17 9.87 10.63
CA LEU A 142 10.66 8.54 10.96
C LEU A 142 11.29 7.92 9.72
N THR A 143 12.48 7.39 9.87
CA THR A 143 13.09 6.49 8.88
C THR A 143 12.83 5.07 9.35
N VAL A 144 12.25 4.24 8.48
CA VAL A 144 11.88 2.86 8.81
C VAL A 144 12.55 1.88 7.86
N ASP A 145 13.02 0.76 8.39
CA ASP A 145 13.55 -0.39 7.61
C ASP A 145 12.38 -1.30 7.22
N ALA A 146 11.67 -0.90 6.21
CA ALA A 146 10.52 -1.63 5.67
C ALA A 146 10.30 -1.31 4.19
N ASP A 147 9.63 -2.23 3.51
CA ASP A 147 9.09 -1.97 2.18
C ASP A 147 7.92 -0.96 2.25
N THR A 148 7.57 -0.41 1.09
CA THR A 148 6.42 0.50 0.98
C THR A 148 5.08 -0.23 0.87
N GLU A 149 5.10 -1.58 0.75
CA GLU A 149 3.92 -2.42 0.57
C GLU A 149 4.17 -3.85 1.04
N GLY A 150 3.09 -4.61 1.21
CA GLY A 150 3.09 -5.97 1.74
C GLY A 150 2.75 -6.07 3.22
N ASP A 151 2.49 -7.30 3.69
CA ASP A 151 1.97 -7.56 5.05
C ASP A 151 2.87 -6.98 6.16
N GLY A 152 4.20 -7.05 5.98
CA GLY A 152 5.16 -6.50 6.93
C GLY A 152 5.11 -4.98 7.04
N ALA A 153 5.04 -4.30 5.90
CA ALA A 153 4.91 -2.84 5.82
C ALA A 153 3.57 -2.38 6.44
N PHE A 154 2.49 -3.07 6.11
CA PHE A 154 1.15 -2.77 6.63
C PHE A 154 1.05 -2.97 8.15
N ALA A 155 1.60 -4.07 8.66
CA ALA A 155 1.70 -4.30 10.10
C ALA A 155 2.54 -3.23 10.82
N LEU A 156 3.58 -2.69 10.17
CA LEU A 156 4.35 -1.59 10.71
C LEU A 156 3.53 -0.29 10.75
N VAL A 157 2.79 0.04 9.68
CA VAL A 157 1.90 1.20 9.64
C VAL A 157 0.88 1.13 10.78
N GLU A 158 0.25 -0.02 11.00
CA GLU A 158 -0.70 -0.23 12.10
C GLU A 158 -0.05 -0.02 13.47
N ARG A 159 1.15 -0.58 13.68
CA ARG A 159 1.89 -0.40 14.96
C ARG A 159 2.25 1.05 15.21
N VAL A 160 2.77 1.75 14.19
CA VAL A 160 3.09 3.19 14.29
C VAL A 160 1.82 3.98 14.60
N ARG A 161 0.73 3.72 13.87
CA ARG A 161 -0.57 4.38 14.08
C ARG A 161 -1.10 4.15 15.49
N ALA A 162 -1.12 2.91 15.98
CA ALA A 162 -1.56 2.56 17.31
C ALA A 162 -0.68 3.23 18.40
N THR A 163 0.64 3.30 18.18
CA THR A 163 1.56 3.99 19.09
C THR A 163 1.26 5.48 19.14
N VAL A 164 1.07 6.15 18.01
CA VAL A 164 0.71 7.58 17.98
C VAL A 164 -0.63 7.82 18.65
N GLN A 165 -1.65 6.99 18.38
CA GLN A 165 -2.98 7.10 18.98
C GLN A 165 -2.98 6.95 20.50
N GLN A 166 -2.05 6.21 21.06
CA GLN A 166 -1.93 6.07 22.51
C GLN A 166 -1.62 7.39 23.22
N TYR A 167 -0.87 8.29 22.56
CA TYR A 167 -0.49 9.60 23.10
C TYR A 167 -1.35 10.74 22.55
N TYR A 168 -1.84 10.61 21.32
CA TYR A 168 -2.66 11.60 20.61
C TYR A 168 -3.86 10.92 19.94
N PRO A 169 -4.92 10.55 20.70
CA PRO A 169 -6.02 9.72 20.19
C PRO A 169 -6.83 10.39 19.07
N ASP A 170 -7.00 11.72 19.11
CA ASP A 170 -7.93 12.42 18.23
C ASP A 170 -7.29 13.51 17.36
N ASN A 171 -6.01 13.81 17.54
CA ASN A 171 -5.38 14.94 16.87
C ASN A 171 -3.94 14.63 16.46
N TYR A 172 -3.80 13.87 15.39
CA TYR A 172 -2.52 13.62 14.74
C TYR A 172 -2.73 13.39 13.22
N TYR A 173 -1.66 13.52 12.47
CA TYR A 173 -1.61 13.11 11.07
C TYR A 173 -0.43 12.17 10.88
N LEU A 174 -0.65 11.11 10.11
CA LEU A 174 0.39 10.16 9.72
C LEU A 174 0.38 10.07 8.20
N ALA A 175 1.53 10.28 7.58
CA ALA A 175 1.72 10.23 6.14
C ALA A 175 3.05 9.55 5.79
N GLY A 176 3.14 9.02 4.58
CA GLY A 176 4.31 8.32 4.04
C GLY A 176 3.89 7.49 2.83
N GLN A 177 4.83 6.96 2.08
CA GLN A 177 4.49 6.15 0.92
C GLN A 177 3.82 4.85 1.36
N GLY A 178 4.40 4.12 2.30
CA GLY A 178 3.81 2.90 2.87
C GLY A 178 2.47 3.16 3.55
N VAL A 179 2.33 4.30 4.25
CA VAL A 179 1.06 4.70 4.88
C VAL A 179 -0.02 4.93 3.83
N SER A 180 0.30 5.65 2.74
CA SER A 180 -0.65 5.92 1.65
C SER A 180 -1.07 4.64 0.93
N THR A 181 -0.14 3.71 0.73
CA THR A 181 -0.43 2.41 0.14
C THR A 181 -1.34 1.58 1.04
N TYR A 182 -1.07 1.57 2.35
CA TYR A 182 -1.93 0.92 3.35
C TYR A 182 -3.36 1.48 3.34
N ASP A 183 -3.50 2.81 3.42
CA ASP A 183 -4.81 3.47 3.45
C ASP A 183 -5.60 3.25 2.14
N LEU A 184 -4.91 3.18 1.01
CA LEU A 184 -5.52 2.83 -0.28
C LEU A 184 -6.05 1.39 -0.27
N MET A 185 -5.25 0.43 0.23
CA MET A 185 -5.64 -0.97 0.32
C MET A 185 -6.82 -1.17 1.26
N ASP A 186 -6.80 -0.55 2.44
CA ASP A 186 -7.88 -0.61 3.43
C ASP A 186 -9.20 -0.03 2.89
N THR A 187 -9.12 0.96 1.99
CA THR A 187 -10.32 1.57 1.37
C THR A 187 -10.93 0.69 0.27
N ILE A 188 -10.14 -0.18 -0.37
CA ILE A 188 -10.57 -1.00 -1.53
C ILE A 188 -11.08 -2.38 -1.08
N THR A 189 -10.71 -2.85 0.12
CA THR A 189 -11.08 -4.17 0.64
C THR A 189 -12.36 -4.13 1.45
#